data_7a29d95e4ef22e6943c399194e01c9d1
#
_entry.id   7a29d95e4ef22e6943c399194e01c9d1
#
_cell.length_a   1.000
_cell.length_b   1.000
_cell.length_c   1.000
_cell.angle_alpha   90.00
_cell.angle_beta   90.00
_cell.angle_gamma   90.00
#
_symmetry.space_group_name_H-M   'P 1'
#
loop_
_entity.id
_entity.type
_entity.pdbx_description
1 polymer ?
#
loop_
_entity_poly.entity_id
_entity_poly.type
_entity_poly.pdbx_seq_one_letter_code
_entity_poly.pdbx_strand_id
1 'polypeptide(L)'
;MNGIEKQKEKKGRANINFFNCDNVAFMKTKPDNYYKLAIVDPPYGLGNRLVDGAGKDVMKKYKKQYKDKQWDNVPTKEYWDELFRVSENQIVWGGNYFDLPPTRGILCWDKKQYMPTFSRWEYAWTSFDKVAKMFEHFGNNNDRFHLTEKPYELYKYLLETYAKEGWNILDTYGGSHSIAKACWDYKFDLDICEIDEEYHEKGWKRFEEHTMQTQLF
;
A
#
# COMPACT_ATOMS: atom_id res chain seq x y z
N MET A 1 -18.65 -8.09 -12.55
CA MET A 1 -17.33 -7.51 -12.30
C MET A 1 -16.65 -7.30 -13.64
N ASN A 2 -16.53 -6.05 -14.10
CA ASN A 2 -15.84 -5.71 -15.36
C ASN A 2 -14.59 -4.88 -15.01
N GLY A 3 -13.75 -5.40 -14.10
CA GLY A 3 -12.47 -4.77 -13.80
C GLY A 3 -11.42 -5.16 -14.82
N ILE A 4 -10.52 -4.24 -15.16
CA ILE A 4 -9.34 -4.54 -15.96
C ILE A 4 -8.39 -5.35 -15.07
N GLU A 5 -8.06 -6.56 -15.50
CA GLU A 5 -7.07 -7.42 -14.83
C GLU A 5 -5.78 -7.41 -15.64
N LYS A 6 -4.67 -7.17 -14.98
CA LYS A 6 -3.32 -7.30 -15.54
C LYS A 6 -2.51 -8.24 -14.68
N GLN A 7 -1.77 -9.13 -15.30
CA GLN A 7 -1.00 -10.15 -14.61
C GLN A 7 0.42 -10.24 -15.16
N LYS A 8 1.37 -10.47 -14.27
CA LYS A 8 2.72 -10.88 -14.62
C LYS A 8 3.15 -12.09 -13.82
N GLU A 9 3.50 -13.13 -14.56
CA GLU A 9 4.02 -14.37 -14.03
C GLU A 9 5.39 -14.65 -14.63
N LYS A 10 6.31 -15.17 -13.82
CA LYS A 10 7.58 -15.69 -14.30
C LYS A 10 7.90 -16.98 -13.57
N LYS A 11 8.17 -18.06 -14.30
CA LYS A 11 8.52 -19.36 -13.75
C LYS A 11 9.63 -19.23 -12.69
N GLY A 12 9.32 -19.65 -11.45
CA GLY A 12 10.22 -19.57 -10.30
C GLY A 12 10.25 -18.19 -9.60
N ARG A 13 9.36 -17.24 -9.97
CA ARG A 13 9.11 -15.97 -9.29
C ARG A 13 7.65 -15.89 -8.79
N ALA A 14 7.25 -14.70 -8.35
CA ALA A 14 5.91 -14.40 -7.86
C ALA A 14 4.88 -14.24 -8.99
N ASN A 15 3.62 -14.52 -8.68
CA ASN A 15 2.47 -14.09 -9.48
C ASN A 15 1.98 -12.74 -8.95
N ILE A 16 2.04 -11.69 -9.75
CA ILE A 16 1.57 -10.36 -9.39
C ILE A 16 0.33 -10.05 -10.22
N ASN A 17 -0.82 -9.94 -9.57
CA ASN A 17 -2.10 -9.69 -10.19
C ASN A 17 -2.60 -8.28 -9.82
N PHE A 18 -2.93 -7.47 -10.82
CA PHE A 18 -3.41 -6.11 -10.66
C PHE A 18 -4.88 -6.05 -11.07
N PHE A 19 -5.72 -5.51 -10.18
CA PHE A 19 -7.16 -5.40 -10.38
C PHE A 19 -7.60 -3.94 -10.30
N ASN A 20 -8.17 -3.42 -11.39
CA ASN A 20 -8.85 -2.14 -11.35
C ASN A 20 -10.30 -2.35 -10.93
N CYS A 21 -10.58 -2.30 -9.63
CA CYS A 21 -11.89 -2.64 -9.08
C CYS A 21 -12.12 -2.05 -7.69
N ASP A 22 -13.38 -2.11 -7.24
CA ASP A 22 -13.73 -1.88 -5.84
C ASP A 22 -13.17 -3.00 -4.96
N ASN A 23 -12.47 -2.61 -3.89
CA ASN A 23 -11.77 -3.54 -3.02
C ASN A 23 -12.71 -4.41 -2.16
N VAL A 24 -13.85 -3.87 -1.71
CA VAL A 24 -14.84 -4.65 -0.94
C VAL A 24 -15.48 -5.71 -1.84
N ALA A 25 -15.88 -5.30 -3.04
CA ALA A 25 -16.42 -6.24 -4.03
C ALA A 25 -15.41 -7.34 -4.40
N PHE A 26 -14.13 -6.97 -4.53
CA PHE A 26 -13.05 -7.93 -4.77
C PHE A 26 -12.88 -8.90 -3.60
N MET A 27 -12.75 -8.41 -2.37
CA MET A 27 -12.57 -9.24 -1.18
C MET A 27 -13.72 -10.23 -0.98
N LYS A 28 -14.97 -9.85 -1.29
CA LYS A 28 -16.13 -10.74 -1.24
C LYS A 28 -16.04 -11.96 -2.18
N THR A 29 -15.19 -11.92 -3.18
CA THR A 29 -14.95 -13.07 -4.06
C THR A 29 -13.99 -14.11 -3.50
N LYS A 30 -13.28 -13.77 -2.43
CA LYS A 30 -12.27 -14.63 -1.83
C LYS A 30 -12.83 -15.38 -0.61
N PRO A 31 -12.40 -16.63 -0.38
CA PRO A 31 -12.77 -17.35 0.83
C PRO A 31 -12.12 -16.75 2.08
N ASP A 32 -12.59 -17.14 3.26
CA ASP A 32 -12.01 -16.76 4.53
C ASP A 32 -10.54 -17.19 4.62
N ASN A 33 -9.70 -16.32 5.19
CA ASN A 33 -8.26 -16.56 5.38
C ASN A 33 -7.50 -16.95 4.10
N TYR A 34 -7.97 -16.45 2.95
CA TYR A 34 -7.33 -16.72 1.66
C TYR A 34 -5.91 -16.16 1.62
N TYR A 35 -5.69 -14.94 2.14
CA TYR A 35 -4.38 -14.29 2.19
C TYR A 35 -3.69 -14.54 3.52
N LYS A 36 -2.38 -14.80 3.48
CA LYS A 36 -1.57 -14.93 4.70
C LYS A 36 -1.23 -13.59 5.32
N LEU A 37 -1.17 -12.53 4.51
CA LEU A 37 -0.85 -11.18 4.97
C LEU A 37 -1.53 -10.14 4.08
N ALA A 38 -2.25 -9.20 4.67
CA ALA A 38 -2.66 -7.96 4.03
C ALA A 38 -1.75 -6.81 4.47
N ILE A 39 -1.23 -6.03 3.52
CA ILE A 39 -0.46 -4.80 3.78
C ILE A 39 -1.20 -3.67 3.08
N VAL A 40 -1.84 -2.79 3.84
CA VAL A 40 -2.77 -1.82 3.30
C VAL A 40 -2.49 -0.40 3.79
N ASP A 41 -2.72 0.59 2.92
CA ASP A 41 -2.59 2.03 3.22
C ASP A 41 -3.89 2.77 2.84
N PRO A 42 -4.97 2.58 3.63
CA PRO A 42 -6.25 3.18 3.33
C PRO A 42 -6.22 4.70 3.45
N PRO A 43 -7.13 5.43 2.76
CA PRO A 43 -7.30 6.87 2.94
C PRO A 43 -7.66 7.22 4.40
N TYR A 44 -7.05 8.29 4.92
CA TYR A 44 -7.21 8.68 6.32
C TYR A 44 -8.35 9.68 6.56
N GLY A 45 -9.02 10.16 5.51
CA GLY A 45 -10.07 11.18 5.61
C GLY A 45 -9.54 12.56 6.02
N LEU A 46 -8.30 12.87 5.70
CA LEU A 46 -7.64 14.13 6.09
C LEU A 46 -8.04 15.31 5.19
N GLY A 47 -8.59 15.05 4.01
CA GLY A 47 -9.03 16.07 3.06
C GLY A 47 -7.89 17.05 2.71
N ASN A 48 -8.19 18.34 2.75
CA ASN A 48 -7.20 19.40 2.43
C ASN A 48 -5.97 19.40 3.35
N ARG A 49 -6.04 18.81 4.54
CA ARG A 49 -4.90 18.73 5.50
C ARG A 49 -3.72 17.98 4.95
N LEU A 50 -3.92 17.06 4.01
CA LEU A 50 -2.83 16.34 3.34
C LEU A 50 -1.89 17.24 2.53
N VAL A 51 -2.38 18.37 2.07
CA VAL A 51 -1.62 19.33 1.26
C VAL A 51 -1.36 20.64 1.98
N ASP A 52 -1.97 20.87 3.14
CA ASP A 52 -1.73 22.05 3.97
C ASP A 52 -0.29 22.03 4.48
N GLY A 53 0.46 23.08 4.16
CA GLY A 53 1.88 23.20 4.51
C GLY A 53 2.88 22.74 3.42
N ALA A 54 2.42 22.15 2.34
CA ALA A 54 3.27 21.91 1.18
C ALA A 54 3.65 23.21 0.47
N GLY A 55 4.86 23.31 -0.07
CA GLY A 55 5.29 24.50 -0.85
C GLY A 55 4.36 24.78 -2.03
N LYS A 56 4.28 26.06 -2.46
CA LYS A 56 3.32 26.54 -3.47
C LYS A 56 3.28 25.71 -4.75
N ASP A 57 4.42 25.24 -5.23
CA ASP A 57 4.52 24.46 -6.49
C ASP A 57 4.05 23.01 -6.30
N VAL A 58 4.38 22.40 -5.16
CA VAL A 58 3.89 21.07 -4.75
C VAL A 58 2.38 21.12 -4.56
N MET A 59 1.87 22.15 -3.87
CA MET A 59 0.45 22.42 -3.68
C MET A 59 -0.31 22.55 -5.00
N LYS A 60 0.25 23.26 -6.00
CA LYS A 60 -0.41 23.49 -7.30
C LYS A 60 -0.55 22.17 -8.09
N LYS A 61 0.51 21.33 -8.08
CA LYS A 61 0.51 20.03 -8.74
C LYS A 61 -0.50 19.06 -8.11
N TYR A 62 -0.54 18.99 -6.79
CA TYR A 62 -1.37 18.03 -6.06
C TYR A 62 -2.80 18.53 -5.80
N LYS A 63 -3.05 19.86 -5.62
CA LYS A 63 -4.41 20.39 -5.49
C LYS A 63 -5.26 20.14 -6.73
N LYS A 64 -4.66 20.14 -7.92
CA LYS A 64 -5.39 19.79 -9.15
C LYS A 64 -5.77 18.31 -9.15
N GLN A 65 -4.87 17.42 -8.78
CA GLN A 65 -5.15 15.98 -8.66
C GLN A 65 -6.15 15.66 -7.55
N TYR A 66 -6.11 16.40 -6.43
CA TYR A 66 -6.94 16.18 -5.25
C TYR A 66 -8.37 16.68 -5.40
N LYS A 67 -8.58 17.83 -6.09
CA LYS A 67 -9.92 18.40 -6.29
C LYS A 67 -10.81 17.56 -7.19
N ASP A 68 -10.22 16.84 -8.12
CA ASP A 68 -10.95 16.09 -9.12
C ASP A 68 -11.22 14.62 -8.68
N LYS A 69 -10.60 14.16 -7.58
CA LYS A 69 -10.67 12.77 -7.13
C LYS A 69 -11.13 12.69 -5.66
N GLN A 70 -12.37 12.24 -5.43
CA GLN A 70 -12.96 12.04 -4.09
C GLN A 70 -12.51 10.71 -3.44
N TRP A 71 -11.22 10.37 -3.50
CA TRP A 71 -10.73 9.09 -3.00
C TRP A 71 -10.35 9.09 -1.51
N ASP A 72 -10.28 10.25 -0.84
CA ASP A 72 -9.92 10.33 0.58
C ASP A 72 -11.11 10.04 1.51
N ASN A 73 -11.85 8.97 1.20
CA ASN A 73 -12.92 8.47 2.05
C ASN A 73 -12.37 7.40 2.99
N VAL A 74 -12.57 7.58 4.29
CA VAL A 74 -12.22 6.54 5.28
C VAL A 74 -12.92 5.22 4.95
N PRO A 75 -12.25 4.08 5.16
CA PRO A 75 -12.85 2.78 4.94
C PRO A 75 -14.11 2.57 5.79
N THR A 76 -15.10 1.92 5.21
CA THR A 76 -16.34 1.57 5.90
C THR A 76 -16.14 0.41 6.87
N LYS A 77 -17.12 0.19 7.76
CA LYS A 77 -17.12 -1.03 8.61
C LYS A 77 -17.06 -2.29 7.76
N GLU A 78 -17.79 -2.34 6.64
CA GLU A 78 -17.82 -3.47 5.73
C GLU A 78 -16.41 -3.79 5.15
N TYR A 79 -15.63 -2.75 4.83
CA TYR A 79 -14.25 -2.95 4.39
C TYR A 79 -13.40 -3.67 5.46
N TRP A 80 -13.49 -3.24 6.72
CA TRP A 80 -12.75 -3.87 7.81
C TRP A 80 -13.19 -5.30 8.07
N ASP A 81 -14.51 -5.55 8.07
CA ASP A 81 -15.07 -6.89 8.23
C ASP A 81 -14.52 -7.84 7.14
N GLU A 82 -14.48 -7.40 5.87
CA GLU A 82 -13.93 -8.18 4.77
C GLU A 82 -12.41 -8.33 4.84
N LEU A 83 -11.65 -7.27 5.17
CA LEU A 83 -10.20 -7.34 5.29
C LEU A 83 -9.78 -8.39 6.33
N PHE A 84 -10.41 -8.36 7.51
CA PHE A 84 -10.15 -9.34 8.57
C PHE A 84 -10.66 -10.74 8.23
N ARG A 85 -11.72 -10.86 7.44
CA ARG A 85 -12.21 -12.16 6.99
C ARG A 85 -11.27 -12.84 6.00
N VAL A 86 -10.77 -12.10 5.01
CA VAL A 86 -9.98 -12.68 3.92
C VAL A 86 -8.50 -12.85 4.23
N SER A 87 -7.98 -12.23 5.30
CA SER A 87 -6.55 -12.28 5.63
C SER A 87 -6.27 -12.74 7.05
N GLU A 88 -5.27 -13.61 7.23
CA GLU A 88 -4.85 -14.13 8.53
C GLU A 88 -4.10 -13.08 9.37
N ASN A 89 -3.29 -12.25 8.71
CA ASN A 89 -2.49 -11.21 9.35
C ASN A 89 -2.65 -9.90 8.58
N GLN A 90 -2.54 -8.76 9.30
CA GLN A 90 -2.69 -7.45 8.69
C GLN A 90 -1.60 -6.49 9.16
N ILE A 91 -1.18 -5.60 8.26
CA ILE A 91 -0.39 -4.39 8.53
C ILE A 91 -1.17 -3.23 7.93
N VAL A 92 -1.62 -2.30 8.77
CA VAL A 92 -2.49 -1.18 8.39
C VAL A 92 -1.78 0.14 8.66
N TRP A 93 -1.37 0.84 7.60
CA TRP A 93 -0.81 2.18 7.72
C TRP A 93 -1.87 3.18 8.18
N GLY A 94 -1.46 4.18 8.95
CA GLY A 94 -2.40 5.14 9.54
C GLY A 94 -3.33 4.53 10.58
N GLY A 95 -2.93 3.45 11.26
CA GLY A 95 -3.76 2.75 12.25
C GLY A 95 -4.29 3.63 13.38
N ASN A 96 -3.69 4.82 13.59
CA ASN A 96 -4.17 5.82 14.53
C ASN A 96 -5.42 6.60 14.05
N TYR A 97 -5.83 6.43 12.80
CA TYR A 97 -7.03 7.08 12.23
C TYR A 97 -8.26 6.17 12.22
N PHE A 98 -8.09 4.90 12.58
CA PHE A 98 -9.13 3.87 12.47
C PHE A 98 -9.42 3.20 13.82
N ASP A 99 -10.64 2.72 13.98
CA ASP A 99 -11.05 1.93 15.16
C ASP A 99 -10.60 0.46 14.96
N LEU A 100 -9.32 0.20 15.24
CA LEU A 100 -8.71 -1.12 15.15
C LEU A 100 -8.54 -1.75 16.53
N PRO A 101 -8.53 -3.10 16.62
CA PRO A 101 -8.32 -3.77 17.91
C PRO A 101 -7.02 -3.36 18.59
N PRO A 102 -6.95 -3.37 19.92
CA PRO A 102 -5.70 -3.13 20.64
C PRO A 102 -4.59 -4.08 20.18
N THR A 103 -3.39 -3.55 19.98
CA THR A 103 -2.21 -4.34 19.61
C THR A 103 -0.98 -3.83 20.34
N ARG A 104 -0.02 -4.72 20.56
CA ARG A 104 1.36 -4.35 20.92
C ARG A 104 2.29 -4.34 19.72
N GLY A 105 1.84 -4.91 18.60
CA GLY A 105 2.58 -5.00 17.35
C GLY A 105 2.41 -3.74 16.53
N ILE A 106 3.24 -2.73 16.79
CA ILE A 106 3.24 -1.48 16.03
C ILE A 106 4.53 -1.29 15.26
N LEU A 107 4.44 -0.62 14.12
CA LEU A 107 5.59 -0.19 13.35
C LEU A 107 5.56 1.31 13.15
N CYS A 108 6.68 1.97 13.44
CA CYS A 108 6.90 3.37 13.13
C CYS A 108 7.89 3.48 11.96
N TRP A 109 7.52 4.21 10.91
CA TRP A 109 8.45 4.61 9.86
C TRP A 109 8.92 6.04 10.11
N ASP A 110 10.17 6.21 10.59
CA ASP A 110 10.82 7.52 10.69
C ASP A 110 11.34 7.93 9.31
N LYS A 111 10.74 8.99 8.76
CA LYS A 111 11.05 9.53 7.43
C LYS A 111 12.35 10.32 7.39
N LYS A 112 13.04 10.49 8.53
CA LYS A 112 14.26 11.30 8.67
C LYS A 112 14.11 12.74 8.17
N GLN A 113 12.88 13.27 8.18
CA GLN A 113 12.58 14.64 7.81
C GLN A 113 12.22 15.48 9.03
N TYR A 114 12.58 16.77 8.98
CA TYR A 114 12.41 17.69 10.09
C TYR A 114 11.60 18.94 9.72
N MET A 115 10.83 18.88 8.63
CA MET A 115 9.96 20.00 8.22
C MET A 115 8.77 20.10 9.18
N PRO A 116 8.51 21.26 9.81
CA PRO A 116 7.51 21.40 10.87
C PRO A 116 6.06 21.08 10.41
N THR A 117 5.79 21.21 9.09
CA THR A 117 4.45 21.04 8.51
C THR A 117 4.19 19.62 7.99
N PHE A 118 5.18 18.73 8.03
CA PHE A 118 5.05 17.35 7.59
C PHE A 118 5.27 16.38 8.75
N SER A 119 4.47 15.32 8.77
CA SER A 119 4.67 14.27 9.77
C SER A 119 6.08 13.67 9.64
N ARG A 120 6.83 13.71 10.74
CA ARG A 120 8.16 13.14 10.83
C ARG A 120 8.17 11.63 10.66
N TRP A 121 7.11 10.96 11.13
CA TRP A 121 6.98 9.51 11.11
C TRP A 121 5.55 9.10 10.78
N GLU A 122 5.38 7.91 10.28
CA GLU A 122 4.10 7.26 10.09
C GLU A 122 3.99 6.01 10.95
N TYR A 123 2.78 5.73 11.38
CA TYR A 123 2.43 4.62 12.24
C TYR A 123 1.68 3.55 11.42
N ALA A 124 2.09 2.29 11.60
CA ALA A 124 1.30 1.15 11.17
C ALA A 124 0.87 0.31 12.36
N TRP A 125 -0.42 0.01 12.43
CA TRP A 125 -1.00 -1.02 13.27
C TRP A 125 -0.71 -2.38 12.66
N THR A 126 -0.39 -3.40 13.47
CA THR A 126 -0.27 -4.77 12.99
C THR A 126 -1.05 -5.75 13.87
N SER A 127 -1.60 -6.81 13.27
CA SER A 127 -2.24 -7.92 14.00
C SER A 127 -1.23 -8.87 14.67
N PHE A 128 0.06 -8.69 14.40
CA PHE A 128 1.09 -9.57 14.95
C PHE A 128 1.35 -9.31 16.44
N ASP A 129 1.38 -10.37 17.23
CA ASP A 129 1.84 -10.31 18.63
C ASP A 129 3.38 -10.21 18.68
N LYS A 130 3.89 -9.04 18.31
CA LYS A 130 5.33 -8.72 18.30
C LYS A 130 5.59 -7.41 19.04
N VAL A 131 6.82 -7.20 19.49
CA VAL A 131 7.25 -5.91 20.04
C VAL A 131 7.24 -4.83 18.98
N ALA A 132 6.98 -3.59 19.41
CA ALA A 132 7.04 -2.43 18.53
C ALA A 132 8.39 -2.33 17.81
N LYS A 133 8.35 -1.92 16.54
CA LYS A 133 9.55 -1.77 15.68
C LYS A 133 9.60 -0.38 15.08
N MET A 134 10.81 0.04 14.74
CA MET A 134 11.04 1.26 13.99
C MET A 134 11.83 0.93 12.71
N PHE A 135 11.38 1.51 11.61
CA PHE A 135 12.09 1.52 10.33
C PHE A 135 12.49 2.95 10.01
N GLU A 136 13.75 3.17 9.66
CA GLU A 136 14.30 4.48 9.36
C GLU A 136 14.69 4.56 7.89
N HIS A 137 14.01 5.40 7.14
CA HIS A 137 14.31 5.61 5.73
C HIS A 137 13.83 6.98 5.28
N PHE A 138 14.66 7.69 4.50
CA PHE A 138 14.30 9.01 3.99
C PHE A 138 13.10 8.93 3.03
N GLY A 139 12.03 9.64 3.36
CA GLY A 139 10.76 9.55 2.68
C GLY A 139 10.69 10.24 1.30
N ASN A 140 11.77 10.86 0.81
CA ASN A 140 11.70 11.68 -0.39
C ASN A 140 12.28 10.93 -1.60
N ASN A 141 11.40 10.53 -2.52
CA ASN A 141 11.76 9.99 -3.82
C ASN A 141 11.35 11.00 -4.90
N ASN A 142 12.29 11.49 -5.71
CA ASN A 142 12.03 12.51 -6.73
C ASN A 142 11.07 12.02 -7.84
N ASP A 143 10.91 10.71 -8.01
CA ASP A 143 10.10 10.07 -9.06
C ASP A 143 8.67 9.72 -8.62
N ARG A 144 8.18 10.31 -7.53
CA ARG A 144 6.82 10.07 -7.04
C ARG A 144 5.77 10.59 -7.99
N PHE A 145 4.80 9.75 -8.32
CA PHE A 145 3.56 10.18 -8.99
C PHE A 145 2.34 10.15 -8.07
N HIS A 146 2.41 9.45 -6.94
CA HIS A 146 1.37 9.42 -5.91
C HIS A 146 1.81 10.19 -4.65
N LEU A 147 0.91 11.01 -4.08
CA LEU A 147 1.24 11.93 -2.97
C LEU A 147 1.74 11.19 -1.73
N THR A 148 1.08 10.09 -1.38
CA THR A 148 1.35 9.30 -0.17
C THR A 148 2.18 8.06 -0.44
N GLU A 149 2.90 8.03 -1.57
CA GLU A 149 3.71 6.89 -1.98
C GLU A 149 4.72 6.48 -0.91
N LYS A 150 4.64 5.23 -0.50
CA LYS A 150 5.62 4.60 0.39
C LYS A 150 6.82 4.06 -0.38
N PRO A 151 8.04 4.18 0.17
CA PRO A 151 9.25 3.73 -0.52
C PRO A 151 9.30 2.20 -0.66
N TYR A 152 9.93 1.74 -1.73
CA TYR A 152 10.16 0.33 -2.01
C TYR A 152 10.88 -0.38 -0.84
N GLU A 153 11.86 0.28 -0.22
CA GLU A 153 12.65 -0.21 0.91
C GLU A 153 11.81 -0.51 2.14
N LEU A 154 10.71 0.23 2.32
CA LEU A 154 9.76 -0.03 3.39
C LEU A 154 9.03 -1.36 3.17
N TYR A 155 8.57 -1.61 1.95
CA TYR A 155 7.91 -2.88 1.62
C TYR A 155 8.86 -4.06 1.71
N LYS A 156 10.12 -3.92 1.29
CA LYS A 156 11.16 -4.93 1.53
C LYS A 156 11.25 -5.28 3.01
N TYR A 157 11.42 -4.25 3.86
CA TYR A 157 11.52 -4.43 5.30
C TYR A 157 10.29 -5.13 5.89
N LEU A 158 9.07 -4.79 5.41
CA LEU A 158 7.84 -5.44 5.86
C LEU A 158 7.83 -6.93 5.49
N LEU A 159 8.17 -7.27 4.25
CA LEU A 159 8.21 -8.65 3.79
C LEU A 159 9.27 -9.47 4.56
N GLU A 160 10.49 -8.96 4.72
CA GLU A 160 11.56 -9.62 5.48
C GLU A 160 11.21 -9.81 6.97
N THR A 161 10.46 -8.87 7.57
CA THR A 161 10.17 -8.89 9.01
C THR A 161 8.93 -9.72 9.36
N TYR A 162 7.92 -9.71 8.50
CA TYR A 162 6.58 -10.21 8.82
C TYR A 162 6.11 -11.35 7.92
N ALA A 163 6.53 -11.40 6.66
CA ALA A 163 6.11 -12.46 5.75
C ALA A 163 6.99 -13.72 5.87
N LYS A 164 6.46 -14.85 5.41
CA LYS A 164 7.17 -16.12 5.30
C LYS A 164 7.09 -16.61 3.87
N GLU A 165 8.10 -17.35 3.43
CA GLU A 165 8.15 -17.98 2.11
C GLU A 165 6.84 -18.72 1.80
N GLY A 166 6.33 -18.56 0.58
CA GLY A 166 5.07 -19.14 0.13
C GLY A 166 3.80 -18.41 0.59
N TRP A 167 3.92 -17.30 1.32
CA TRP A 167 2.76 -16.48 1.66
C TRP A 167 2.28 -15.69 0.45
N ASN A 168 0.95 -15.61 0.29
CA ASN A 168 0.29 -14.71 -0.63
C ASN A 168 -0.13 -13.42 0.10
N ILE A 169 0.10 -12.30 -0.58
CA ILE A 169 -0.07 -10.95 -0.05
C ILE A 169 -1.29 -10.30 -0.69
N LEU A 170 -1.99 -9.47 0.07
CA LEU A 170 -3.06 -8.61 -0.41
C LEU A 170 -2.71 -7.14 -0.17
N ASP A 171 -2.89 -6.29 -1.19
CA ASP A 171 -2.98 -4.84 -1.04
C ASP A 171 -4.28 -4.34 -1.66
N THR A 172 -5.13 -3.72 -0.86
CA THR A 172 -6.45 -3.23 -1.29
C THR A 172 -6.47 -1.75 -1.68
N TYR A 173 -5.32 -1.07 -1.59
CA TYR A 173 -5.16 0.35 -1.93
C TYR A 173 -3.82 0.57 -2.65
N GLY A 174 -3.71 0.02 -3.86
CA GLY A 174 -2.46 -0.07 -4.62
C GLY A 174 -1.71 1.24 -4.85
N GLY A 175 -2.44 2.32 -5.13
CA GLY A 175 -1.86 3.65 -5.34
C GLY A 175 -0.70 3.65 -6.34
N SER A 176 0.53 3.77 -5.83
CA SER A 176 1.74 3.74 -6.66
C SER A 176 2.23 2.35 -7.05
N HIS A 177 1.61 1.29 -6.53
CA HIS A 177 2.00 -0.11 -6.69
C HIS A 177 3.45 -0.43 -6.26
N SER A 178 4.04 0.35 -5.36
CA SER A 178 5.42 0.13 -4.91
C SER A 178 5.63 -1.24 -4.25
N ILE A 179 4.61 -1.79 -3.59
CA ILE A 179 4.62 -3.14 -3.01
C ILE A 179 4.82 -4.23 -4.07
N ALA A 180 4.28 -4.05 -5.28
CA ALA A 180 4.38 -5.04 -6.34
C ALA A 180 5.84 -5.32 -6.74
N LYS A 181 6.68 -4.28 -6.75
CA LYS A 181 8.12 -4.44 -7.01
C LYS A 181 8.80 -5.27 -5.94
N ALA A 182 8.48 -5.00 -4.66
CA ALA A 182 9.05 -5.75 -3.55
C ALA A 182 8.57 -7.22 -3.54
N CYS A 183 7.28 -7.46 -3.75
CA CYS A 183 6.76 -8.82 -3.87
C CYS A 183 7.39 -9.60 -5.02
N TRP A 184 7.61 -8.96 -6.18
CA TRP A 184 8.30 -9.57 -7.31
C TRP A 184 9.74 -9.98 -6.98
N ASP A 185 10.50 -9.10 -6.35
CA ASP A 185 11.91 -9.34 -6.05
C ASP A 185 12.10 -10.37 -4.94
N TYR A 186 11.19 -10.39 -3.97
CA TYR A 186 11.21 -11.31 -2.83
C TYR A 186 10.37 -12.58 -3.03
N LYS A 187 9.78 -12.76 -4.21
CA LYS A 187 9.03 -13.96 -4.63
C LYS A 187 7.78 -14.24 -3.80
N PHE A 188 7.03 -13.19 -3.48
CA PHE A 188 5.71 -13.31 -2.86
C PHE A 188 4.61 -13.12 -3.89
N ASP A 189 3.62 -14.00 -3.92
CA ASP A 189 2.40 -13.79 -4.71
C ASP A 189 1.64 -12.58 -4.14
N LEU A 190 1.09 -11.73 -5.04
CA LEU A 190 0.38 -10.52 -4.67
C LEU A 190 -0.88 -10.35 -5.52
N ASP A 191 -2.01 -10.11 -4.83
CA ASP A 191 -3.19 -9.49 -5.41
C ASP A 191 -3.25 -8.02 -4.96
N ILE A 192 -3.34 -7.08 -5.91
CA ILE A 192 -3.38 -5.65 -5.62
C ILE A 192 -4.57 -4.98 -6.31
N CYS A 193 -5.39 -4.27 -5.54
CA CYS A 193 -6.55 -3.53 -6.03
C CYS A 193 -6.27 -2.02 -6.06
N GLU A 194 -6.71 -1.36 -7.13
CA GLU A 194 -6.72 0.10 -7.26
C GLU A 194 -7.99 0.52 -8.00
N ILE A 195 -8.80 1.38 -7.39
CA ILE A 195 -10.08 1.81 -7.99
C ILE A 195 -9.88 2.88 -9.06
N ASP A 196 -8.85 3.72 -8.91
CA ASP A 196 -8.53 4.78 -9.87
C ASP A 196 -7.77 4.18 -11.07
N GLU A 197 -8.41 4.20 -12.24
CA GLU A 197 -7.84 3.63 -13.47
C GLU A 197 -6.51 4.29 -13.85
N GLU A 198 -6.37 5.60 -13.65
CA GLU A 198 -5.12 6.32 -13.99
C GLU A 198 -3.96 5.87 -13.09
N TYR A 199 -4.21 5.69 -11.77
CA TYR A 199 -3.19 5.16 -10.86
C TYR A 199 -2.90 3.70 -11.14
N HIS A 200 -3.91 2.91 -11.43
CA HIS A 200 -3.75 1.50 -11.84
C HIS A 200 -2.82 1.36 -13.06
N GLU A 201 -3.08 2.13 -14.14
CA GLU A 201 -2.26 2.10 -15.35
C GLU A 201 -0.82 2.58 -15.10
N LYS A 202 -0.64 3.67 -14.37
CA LYS A 202 0.68 4.20 -14.04
C LYS A 202 1.49 3.24 -13.17
N GLY A 203 0.84 2.63 -12.18
CA GLY A 203 1.44 1.65 -11.30
C GLY A 203 1.87 0.39 -12.04
N TRP A 204 1.01 -0.12 -12.93
CA TRP A 204 1.34 -1.24 -13.82
C TRP A 204 2.57 -0.95 -14.68
N LYS A 205 2.57 0.18 -15.39
CA LYS A 205 3.69 0.58 -16.26
C LYS A 205 5.02 0.64 -15.49
N ARG A 206 5.00 1.24 -14.30
CA ARG A 206 6.18 1.33 -13.43
C ARG A 206 6.67 -0.04 -12.95
N PHE A 207 5.76 -0.95 -12.69
CA PHE A 207 6.09 -2.33 -12.35
C PHE A 207 6.70 -3.08 -13.56
N GLU A 208 6.14 -2.92 -14.76
CA GLU A 208 6.72 -3.52 -15.98
C GLU A 208 8.14 -3.03 -16.21
N GLU A 209 8.41 -1.72 -16.12
CA GLU A 209 9.74 -1.14 -16.23
C GLU A 209 10.72 -1.76 -15.22
N HIS A 210 10.31 -1.92 -13.97
CA HIS A 210 11.10 -2.59 -12.93
C HIS A 210 11.43 -4.06 -13.30
N THR A 211 10.45 -4.81 -13.77
CA THR A 211 10.65 -6.22 -14.13
C THR A 211 11.54 -6.41 -15.35
N MET A 212 11.56 -5.44 -16.30
CA MET A 212 12.46 -5.46 -17.46
C MET A 212 13.92 -5.21 -17.04
N GLN A 213 14.15 -4.26 -16.13
CA GLN A 213 15.50 -3.98 -15.62
C GLN A 213 16.12 -5.17 -14.89
N THR A 214 15.33 -5.89 -14.07
CA THR A 214 15.82 -7.07 -13.34
C THR A 214 16.04 -8.31 -14.20
N GLN A 215 15.70 -8.28 -15.49
CA GLN A 215 15.99 -9.37 -16.44
C GLN A 215 17.36 -9.26 -17.12
N LEU A 216 18.01 -8.11 -17.00
CA LEU A 216 19.30 -7.84 -17.65
C LEU A 216 20.52 -8.27 -16.79
N PHE A 217 20.26 -8.71 -15.57
CA PHE A 217 21.25 -9.22 -14.60
C PHE A 217 20.83 -10.60 -14.08
#